data_da4bb32499ea4689d361188fa034572a
#
_entry.id   da4bb32499ea4689d361188fa034572a
#
_cell.length_a   1.000
_cell.length_b   1.000
_cell.length_c   1.000
_cell.angle_alpha   90.00
_cell.angle_beta   90.00
_cell.angle_gamma   90.00
#
_symmetry.space_group_name_H-M   'P 1'
#
loop_
_entity.id
_entity.type
_entity.pdbx_description
1 polymer ?
#
loop_
_entity_poly.entity_id
_entity_poly.type
_entity_poly.pdbx_seq_one_letter_code
_entity_poly.pdbx_strand_id
1 'polypeptide(L)'
;MLYDHVSYAVTGGIATITIERPDVYNAFTRQTVLELNDAARTAEADDDVYAVILTGAGKGFCSGADTTAMPDWDDQTPEEYGAFLWIIQQFVWRLRQMATPSIAAVNGPAIGAGCDFALACDLRVVGETGIMREGFVNVGLVPGDGGAWLLPRLVGESKAREYLLTGRDIEPADAVDIGLAVERADDPLAAAGDLAAEIRDTPATAVQLTNRLVDPERSFDEYCREAAAFQWECVIDDEHAEAVAAFNEGREPSYDRPSE
;
A
#
# COMPACT_ATOMS: atom_id res chain seq x y z
N MET A 1 -13.42 -4.97 14.78
CA MET A 1 -13.10 -3.78 15.62
C MET A 1 -13.93 -2.63 15.13
N LEU A 2 -14.33 -1.69 16.01
CA LEU A 2 -15.00 -0.46 15.59
C LEU A 2 -13.94 0.64 15.59
N TYR A 3 -13.67 1.21 14.43
CA TYR A 3 -12.85 2.40 14.23
C TYR A 3 -13.77 3.60 14.00
N ASP A 4 -13.30 4.79 14.26
CA ASP A 4 -14.07 6.03 14.07
C ASP A 4 -13.80 6.67 12.69
N HIS A 5 -12.57 6.52 12.16
CA HIS A 5 -12.10 7.15 10.93
C HIS A 5 -11.71 6.15 9.84
N VAL A 6 -11.81 4.87 10.12
CA VAL A 6 -11.40 3.79 9.21
C VAL A 6 -12.46 2.70 9.24
N SER A 7 -12.77 2.09 8.11
CA SER A 7 -13.47 0.81 8.08
C SER A 7 -12.52 -0.31 7.70
N TYR A 8 -12.76 -1.50 8.26
CA TYR A 8 -12.02 -2.72 7.99
C TYR A 8 -13.00 -3.86 7.73
N ALA A 9 -12.92 -4.46 6.56
CA ALA A 9 -13.75 -5.59 6.18
C ALA A 9 -12.89 -6.66 5.49
N VAL A 10 -13.21 -7.93 5.74
CA VAL A 10 -12.60 -9.06 5.03
C VAL A 10 -13.69 -9.78 4.26
N THR A 11 -13.49 -10.01 2.99
CA THR A 11 -14.40 -10.75 2.10
C THR A 11 -13.57 -11.67 1.22
N GLY A 12 -13.88 -12.96 1.25
CA GLY A 12 -13.16 -13.95 0.45
C GLY A 12 -11.64 -13.95 0.64
N GLY A 13 -11.15 -13.66 1.84
CA GLY A 13 -9.71 -13.59 2.13
C GLY A 13 -9.02 -12.30 1.64
N ILE A 14 -9.77 -11.29 1.24
CA ILE A 14 -9.24 -9.97 0.87
C ILE A 14 -9.67 -8.96 1.93
N ALA A 15 -8.72 -8.33 2.61
CA ALA A 15 -8.98 -7.27 3.58
C ALA A 15 -9.06 -5.93 2.86
N THR A 16 -10.12 -5.16 3.09
CA THR A 16 -10.25 -3.79 2.62
C THR A 16 -10.18 -2.83 3.80
N ILE A 17 -9.22 -1.91 3.76
CA ILE A 17 -9.02 -0.81 4.71
C ILE A 17 -9.48 0.46 3.98
N THR A 18 -10.54 1.11 4.48
CA THR A 18 -11.06 2.33 3.88
C THR A 18 -10.94 3.50 4.85
N ILE A 19 -10.39 4.62 4.40
CA ILE A 19 -10.37 5.87 5.17
C ILE A 19 -11.76 6.50 5.07
N GLU A 20 -12.43 6.71 6.21
CA GLU A 20 -13.85 7.09 6.30
C GLU A 20 -14.03 8.55 6.76
N ARG A 21 -13.42 9.50 6.04
CA ARG A 21 -13.57 10.94 6.28
C ARG A 21 -13.90 11.69 4.97
N PRO A 22 -14.95 11.29 4.23
CA PRO A 22 -15.22 11.78 2.86
C PRO A 22 -15.51 13.28 2.79
N ASP A 23 -16.05 13.90 3.86
CA ASP A 23 -16.38 15.33 3.92
C ASP A 23 -15.13 16.22 3.83
N VAL A 24 -13.95 15.70 4.14
CA VAL A 24 -12.65 16.38 4.06
C VAL A 24 -11.67 15.67 3.12
N TYR A 25 -12.19 14.96 2.10
CA TYR A 25 -11.39 14.19 1.15
C TYR A 25 -10.42 13.21 1.84
N ASN A 26 -10.87 12.61 2.93
CA ASN A 26 -10.10 11.65 3.73
C ASN A 26 -8.79 12.22 4.29
N ALA A 27 -8.74 13.55 4.55
CA ALA A 27 -7.65 14.13 5.31
C ALA A 27 -7.51 13.42 6.66
N PHE A 28 -6.29 13.03 7.03
CA PHE A 28 -6.07 12.25 8.23
C PHE A 28 -5.73 13.10 9.46
N THR A 29 -6.15 12.62 10.60
CA THR A 29 -5.70 13.07 11.92
C THR A 29 -4.75 12.02 12.52
N ARG A 30 -4.18 12.33 13.70
CA ARG A 30 -3.43 11.36 14.47
C ARG A 30 -4.23 10.07 14.75
N GLN A 31 -5.52 10.21 15.07
CA GLN A 31 -6.44 9.10 15.30
C GLN A 31 -6.56 8.21 14.05
N THR A 32 -6.77 8.82 12.89
CA THR A 32 -6.87 8.11 11.61
C THR A 32 -5.63 7.25 11.36
N VAL A 33 -4.43 7.79 11.56
CA VAL A 33 -3.18 7.04 11.32
C VAL A 33 -2.98 5.90 12.31
N LEU A 34 -3.38 6.10 13.58
CA LEU A 34 -3.34 5.02 14.57
C LEU A 34 -4.30 3.89 14.20
N GLU A 35 -5.50 4.21 13.72
CA GLU A 35 -6.48 3.21 13.26
C GLU A 35 -6.01 2.48 12.01
N LEU A 36 -5.40 3.19 11.04
CA LEU A 36 -4.78 2.59 9.86
C LEU A 36 -3.66 1.61 10.24
N ASN A 37 -2.80 1.99 11.18
CA ASN A 37 -1.75 1.12 11.70
C ASN A 37 -2.33 -0.16 12.35
N ASP A 38 -3.40 -0.01 13.13
CA ASP A 38 -4.03 -1.15 13.81
C ASP A 38 -4.77 -2.06 12.81
N ALA A 39 -5.46 -1.48 11.82
CA ALA A 39 -6.12 -2.23 10.76
C ALA A 39 -5.12 -3.04 9.91
N ALA A 40 -4.01 -2.42 9.49
CA ALA A 40 -2.95 -3.11 8.74
C ALA A 40 -2.30 -4.23 9.56
N ARG A 41 -2.05 -3.99 10.87
CA ARG A 41 -1.53 -5.02 11.77
C ARG A 41 -2.53 -6.18 11.96
N THR A 42 -3.81 -5.89 11.98
CA THR A 42 -4.88 -6.90 12.10
C THR A 42 -4.92 -7.76 10.84
N ALA A 43 -4.85 -7.14 9.66
CA ALA A 43 -4.81 -7.87 8.40
C ALA A 43 -3.57 -8.77 8.28
N GLU A 44 -2.39 -8.27 8.66
CA GLU A 44 -1.13 -9.04 8.61
C GLU A 44 -1.11 -10.22 9.61
N ALA A 45 -1.86 -10.13 10.71
CA ALA A 45 -1.93 -11.17 11.73
C ALA A 45 -3.02 -12.23 11.49
N ASP A 46 -3.80 -12.08 10.42
CA ASP A 46 -4.89 -12.98 10.06
C ASP A 46 -4.44 -13.91 8.93
N ASP A 47 -4.28 -15.19 9.24
CA ASP A 47 -3.83 -16.22 8.31
C ASP A 47 -4.82 -16.45 7.15
N ASP A 48 -6.06 -16.00 7.29
CA ASP A 48 -7.11 -16.05 6.26
C ASP A 48 -7.11 -14.81 5.34
N VAL A 49 -6.17 -13.87 5.52
CA VAL A 49 -6.01 -12.68 4.67
C VAL A 49 -4.84 -12.85 3.70
N TYR A 50 -5.13 -12.88 2.41
CA TYR A 50 -4.18 -13.12 1.32
C TYR A 50 -3.75 -11.86 0.58
N ALA A 51 -4.54 -10.80 0.65
CA ALA A 51 -4.23 -9.49 0.11
C ALA A 51 -4.93 -8.37 0.90
N VAL A 52 -4.34 -7.18 0.90
CA VAL A 52 -4.90 -5.98 1.54
C VAL A 52 -5.13 -4.91 0.49
N ILE A 53 -6.33 -4.32 0.47
CA ILE A 53 -6.66 -3.15 -0.35
C ILE A 53 -6.77 -1.93 0.57
N LEU A 54 -6.06 -0.85 0.25
CA LEU A 54 -6.19 0.45 0.89
C LEU A 54 -6.91 1.41 -0.06
N THR A 55 -7.96 2.07 0.43
CA THR A 55 -8.73 3.04 -0.37
C THR A 55 -9.32 4.14 0.52
N GLY A 56 -10.01 5.11 -0.09
CA GLY A 56 -10.72 6.16 0.62
C GLY A 56 -12.21 6.19 0.28
N ALA A 57 -13.06 6.48 1.25
CA ALA A 57 -14.49 6.66 1.03
C ALA A 57 -14.79 7.89 0.15
N GLY A 58 -15.82 7.80 -0.68
CA GLY A 58 -16.30 8.92 -1.48
C GLY A 58 -15.35 9.30 -2.62
N LYS A 59 -14.98 10.59 -2.72
CA LYS A 59 -14.31 11.17 -3.89
C LYS A 59 -12.80 11.35 -3.75
N GLY A 60 -12.20 10.98 -2.64
CA GLY A 60 -10.77 11.13 -2.39
C GLY A 60 -10.16 9.83 -1.89
N PHE A 61 -8.91 9.60 -2.23
CA PHE A 61 -8.14 8.57 -1.54
C PHE A 61 -7.70 9.07 -0.16
N CYS A 62 -6.84 10.08 -0.13
CA CYS A 62 -6.41 10.78 1.09
C CYS A 62 -5.74 12.10 0.71
N SER A 63 -6.27 13.23 1.15
CA SER A 63 -5.74 14.56 0.83
C SER A 63 -4.59 15.03 1.73
N GLY A 64 -4.02 14.12 2.54
CA GLY A 64 -2.92 14.43 3.45
C GLY A 64 -3.39 14.76 4.86
N ALA A 65 -2.58 15.50 5.59
CA ALA A 65 -2.88 15.87 6.97
C ALA A 65 -4.07 16.85 7.07
N ASP A 66 -4.96 16.61 8.03
CA ASP A 66 -6.04 17.55 8.37
C ASP A 66 -5.46 18.72 9.16
N THR A 67 -5.15 19.79 8.44
CA THR A 67 -4.53 20.98 9.02
C THR A 67 -5.44 21.69 10.02
N THR A 68 -6.76 21.47 9.98
CA THR A 68 -7.70 22.09 10.93
C THR A 68 -7.79 21.35 12.26
N ALA A 69 -7.42 20.06 12.26
CA ALA A 69 -7.40 19.20 13.45
C ALA A 69 -6.00 19.08 14.07
N MET A 70 -4.98 19.70 13.46
CA MET A 70 -3.62 19.70 13.98
C MET A 70 -3.38 20.94 14.85
N PRO A 71 -2.68 20.78 15.98
CA PRO A 71 -2.21 21.93 16.75
C PRO A 71 -1.29 22.80 15.89
N ASP A 72 -1.21 24.10 16.21
CA ASP A 72 -0.30 25.02 15.54
C ASP A 72 1.13 24.46 15.61
N TRP A 73 1.67 24.10 14.46
CA TRP A 73 2.95 23.42 14.37
C TRP A 73 4.12 24.28 14.85
N ASP A 74 3.97 25.60 14.72
CA ASP A 74 4.96 26.58 15.17
C ASP A 74 5.13 26.62 16.71
N ASP A 75 4.14 26.13 17.45
CA ASP A 75 4.17 26.07 18.92
C ASP A 75 4.75 24.75 19.46
N GLN A 76 5.06 23.77 18.56
CA GLN A 76 5.61 22.47 18.95
C GLN A 76 7.14 22.51 19.08
N THR A 77 7.65 21.68 19.97
CA THR A 77 9.08 21.38 19.98
C THR A 77 9.44 20.40 18.82
N PRO A 78 10.70 20.38 18.37
CA PRO A 78 11.14 19.39 17.37
C PRO A 78 10.86 17.94 17.78
N GLU A 79 10.90 17.64 19.08
CA GLU A 79 10.64 16.32 19.63
C GLU A 79 9.15 15.95 19.52
N GLU A 80 8.24 16.87 19.80
CA GLU A 80 6.78 16.66 19.68
C GLU A 80 6.36 16.49 18.22
N TYR A 81 6.86 17.35 17.32
CA TYR A 81 6.67 17.21 15.89
C TYR A 81 7.24 15.88 15.36
N GLY A 82 8.46 15.53 15.74
CA GLY A 82 9.10 14.26 15.37
C GLY A 82 8.32 13.04 15.84
N ALA A 83 7.74 13.09 17.04
CA ALA A 83 6.91 12.01 17.57
C ALA A 83 5.60 11.84 16.77
N PHE A 84 5.00 12.94 16.30
CA PHE A 84 3.84 12.88 15.42
C PHE A 84 4.21 12.33 14.04
N LEU A 85 5.26 12.86 13.42
CA LEU A 85 5.78 12.40 12.13
C LEU A 85 6.11 10.89 12.17
N TRP A 86 6.69 10.43 13.28
CA TRP A 86 7.01 9.02 13.48
C TRP A 86 5.78 8.10 13.40
N ILE A 87 4.60 8.53 13.88
CA ILE A 87 3.37 7.73 13.77
C ILE A 87 2.97 7.53 12.31
N ILE A 88 3.12 8.55 11.47
CA ILE A 88 2.85 8.48 10.03
C ILE A 88 3.88 7.54 9.37
N GLN A 89 5.16 7.75 9.65
CA GLN A 89 6.25 6.92 9.14
C GLN A 89 6.09 5.45 9.53
N GLN A 90 5.57 5.15 10.73
CA GLN A 90 5.29 3.77 11.14
C GLN A 90 4.23 3.11 10.26
N PHE A 91 3.22 3.83 9.78
CA PHE A 91 2.21 3.27 8.88
C PHE A 91 2.81 2.99 7.50
N VAL A 92 3.53 3.95 6.93
CA VAL A 92 4.28 3.78 5.67
C VAL A 92 5.24 2.60 5.76
N TRP A 93 6.00 2.51 6.85
CA TRP A 93 6.95 1.41 7.10
C TRP A 93 6.23 0.06 7.23
N ARG A 94 5.09 0.02 7.93
CA ARG A 94 4.30 -1.20 8.07
C ARG A 94 3.85 -1.72 6.72
N LEU A 95 3.22 -0.89 5.88
CA LEU A 95 2.81 -1.30 4.53
C LEU A 95 3.99 -1.89 3.72
N ARG A 96 5.17 -1.28 3.85
CA ARG A 96 6.39 -1.75 3.16
C ARG A 96 6.96 -3.06 3.70
N GLN A 97 6.68 -3.41 4.95
CA GLN A 97 7.24 -4.60 5.61
C GLN A 97 6.25 -5.77 5.67
N MET A 98 4.98 -5.55 5.37
CA MET A 98 3.98 -6.61 5.36
C MET A 98 4.37 -7.71 4.37
N ALA A 99 4.26 -8.97 4.82
CA ALA A 99 4.39 -10.13 3.93
C ALA A 99 3.14 -10.26 3.04
N THR A 100 1.95 -9.97 3.60
CA THR A 100 0.69 -9.93 2.86
C THR A 100 0.71 -8.79 1.84
N PRO A 101 0.55 -9.07 0.54
CA PRO A 101 0.56 -8.04 -0.50
C PRO A 101 -0.48 -6.96 -0.29
N SER A 102 -0.11 -5.72 -0.59
CA SER A 102 -0.93 -4.53 -0.43
C SER A 102 -1.17 -3.80 -1.76
N ILE A 103 -2.41 -3.38 -2.00
CA ILE A 103 -2.83 -2.70 -3.22
C ILE A 103 -3.51 -1.37 -2.84
N ALA A 104 -3.00 -0.25 -3.34
CA ALA A 104 -3.70 1.02 -3.23
C ALA A 104 -4.72 1.15 -4.36
N ALA A 105 -6.00 1.25 -4.02
CA ALA A 105 -7.07 1.62 -4.95
C ALA A 105 -7.28 3.15 -4.86
N VAL A 106 -6.58 3.90 -5.70
CA VAL A 106 -6.53 5.37 -5.67
C VAL A 106 -7.76 5.93 -6.38
N ASN A 107 -8.86 6.01 -5.66
CA ASN A 107 -10.18 6.41 -6.17
C ASN A 107 -10.37 7.92 -6.40
N GLY A 108 -9.42 8.74 -5.95
CA GLY A 108 -9.42 10.19 -6.09
C GLY A 108 -8.10 10.77 -5.59
N PRO A 109 -8.03 12.09 -5.30
CA PRO A 109 -6.78 12.73 -4.91
C PRO A 109 -6.06 12.03 -3.75
N ALA A 110 -4.77 11.74 -3.95
CA ALA A 110 -3.80 11.21 -3.00
C ALA A 110 -2.66 12.23 -2.87
N ILE A 111 -2.67 13.06 -1.81
CA ILE A 111 -1.82 14.25 -1.71
C ILE A 111 -0.91 14.20 -0.48
N GLY A 112 0.36 14.57 -0.62
CA GLY A 112 1.34 14.59 0.47
C GLY A 112 1.45 13.22 1.13
N ALA A 113 1.30 13.10 2.45
CA ALA A 113 1.32 11.83 3.14
C ALA A 113 0.24 10.84 2.65
N GLY A 114 -0.88 11.32 2.08
CA GLY A 114 -1.85 10.47 1.40
C GLY A 114 -1.27 9.83 0.12
N CYS A 115 -0.40 10.55 -0.59
CA CYS A 115 0.39 9.99 -1.68
C CYS A 115 1.37 8.95 -1.13
N ASP A 116 2.08 9.26 -0.05
CA ASP A 116 3.01 8.33 0.61
C ASP A 116 2.34 7.01 1.01
N PHE A 117 1.09 7.04 1.48
CA PHE A 117 0.35 5.82 1.80
C PHE A 117 0.12 4.95 0.55
N ALA A 118 -0.24 5.57 -0.57
CA ALA A 118 -0.38 4.85 -1.84
C ALA A 118 0.97 4.34 -2.37
N LEU A 119 2.05 5.13 -2.24
CA LEU A 119 3.41 4.72 -2.63
C LEU A 119 3.95 3.56 -1.78
N ALA A 120 3.53 3.47 -0.52
CA ALA A 120 3.96 2.42 0.40
C ALA A 120 3.33 1.06 0.11
N CYS A 121 2.16 1.01 -0.51
CA CYS A 121 1.58 -0.25 -0.98
C CYS A 121 2.46 -0.89 -2.06
N ASP A 122 2.37 -2.22 -2.21
CA ASP A 122 3.14 -2.95 -3.22
C ASP A 122 2.66 -2.59 -4.63
N LEU A 123 1.36 -2.56 -4.84
CA LEU A 123 0.72 -2.28 -6.12
C LEU A 123 -0.24 -1.07 -6.02
N ARG A 124 -0.53 -0.43 -7.13
CA ARG A 124 -1.46 0.71 -7.23
C ARG A 124 -2.33 0.56 -8.47
N VAL A 125 -3.64 0.73 -8.28
CA VAL A 125 -4.63 0.93 -9.34
C VAL A 125 -5.17 2.34 -9.18
N VAL A 126 -5.21 3.12 -10.26
CA VAL A 126 -5.63 4.53 -10.21
C VAL A 126 -6.95 4.74 -10.94
N GLY A 127 -7.87 5.47 -10.31
CA GLY A 127 -9.12 5.90 -10.93
C GLY A 127 -8.91 7.07 -11.91
N GLU A 128 -9.94 7.40 -12.69
CA GLU A 128 -9.91 8.55 -13.62
C GLU A 128 -9.60 9.90 -12.93
N THR A 129 -9.92 10.03 -11.65
CA THR A 129 -9.63 11.20 -10.81
C THR A 129 -8.56 10.95 -9.77
N GLY A 130 -7.85 9.82 -9.87
CA GLY A 130 -6.83 9.36 -8.93
C GLY A 130 -5.48 10.08 -9.08
N ILE A 131 -5.50 11.41 -8.94
CA ILE A 131 -4.29 12.25 -8.99
C ILE A 131 -3.41 11.92 -7.78
N MET A 132 -2.13 11.69 -8.02
CA MET A 132 -1.13 11.55 -6.97
C MET A 132 -0.23 12.78 -6.94
N ARG A 133 0.13 13.29 -5.75
CA ARG A 133 0.97 14.49 -5.61
C ARG A 133 1.80 14.45 -4.35
N GLU A 134 3.11 14.59 -4.51
CA GLU A 134 4.06 14.88 -3.44
C GLU A 134 4.11 16.40 -3.20
N GLY A 135 3.01 16.95 -2.68
CA GLY A 135 2.77 18.39 -2.63
C GLY A 135 3.48 19.16 -1.51
N PHE A 136 4.40 18.55 -0.77
CA PHE A 136 5.04 19.16 0.41
C PHE A 136 5.77 20.46 0.09
N VAL A 137 6.50 20.53 -1.03
CA VAL A 137 7.24 21.74 -1.43
C VAL A 137 6.31 22.92 -1.69
N ASN A 138 5.06 22.68 -2.08
CA ASN A 138 4.07 23.72 -2.35
C ASN A 138 3.61 24.45 -1.07
N VAL A 139 3.82 23.81 0.09
CA VAL A 139 3.52 24.38 1.41
C VAL A 139 4.78 24.59 2.25
N GLY A 140 5.96 24.57 1.62
CA GLY A 140 7.23 24.85 2.28
C GLY A 140 7.78 23.72 3.16
N LEU A 141 7.28 22.50 2.97
CA LEU A 141 7.74 21.31 3.69
C LEU A 141 8.58 20.40 2.79
N VAL A 142 9.28 19.46 3.40
CA VAL A 142 9.91 18.32 2.72
C VAL A 142 9.01 17.09 2.85
N PRO A 143 9.05 16.11 1.91
CA PRO A 143 8.29 14.86 2.00
C PRO A 143 8.91 13.95 3.07
N GLY A 144 8.58 14.25 4.33
CA GLY A 144 9.14 13.60 5.52
C GLY A 144 8.47 12.28 5.88
N ASP A 145 7.32 11.99 5.29
CA ASP A 145 6.50 10.81 5.63
C ASP A 145 6.96 9.55 4.88
N GLY A 146 7.74 9.70 3.79
CA GLY A 146 8.30 8.56 3.04
C GLY A 146 8.52 8.81 1.56
N GLY A 147 7.83 9.78 0.93
CA GLY A 147 7.80 9.96 -0.53
C GLY A 147 9.15 10.21 -1.16
N ALA A 148 10.04 10.99 -0.51
CA ALA A 148 11.39 11.22 -1.02
C ALA A 148 12.26 9.94 -1.00
N TRP A 149 11.90 8.95 -0.22
CA TRP A 149 12.55 7.64 -0.19
C TRP A 149 11.88 6.64 -1.14
N LEU A 150 10.54 6.63 -1.20
CA LEU A 150 9.74 5.69 -1.99
C LEU A 150 9.75 6.02 -3.49
N LEU A 151 9.41 7.26 -3.86
CA LEU A 151 9.19 7.61 -5.25
C LEU A 151 10.40 7.35 -6.17
N PRO A 152 11.66 7.66 -5.77
CA PRO A 152 12.83 7.34 -6.61
C PRO A 152 13.02 5.85 -6.86
N ARG A 153 12.60 4.99 -5.93
CA ARG A 153 12.67 3.53 -6.05
C ARG A 153 11.63 2.97 -7.00
N LEU A 154 10.50 3.66 -7.13
CA LEU A 154 9.40 3.24 -7.99
C LEU A 154 9.55 3.72 -9.44
N VAL A 155 9.97 4.99 -9.65
CA VAL A 155 9.99 5.61 -10.98
C VAL A 155 11.38 6.08 -11.44
N GLY A 156 12.40 5.79 -10.67
CA GLY A 156 13.76 6.26 -10.92
C GLY A 156 14.01 7.70 -10.45
N GLU A 157 15.29 8.02 -10.18
CA GLU A 157 15.69 9.28 -9.54
C GLU A 157 15.29 10.53 -10.33
N SER A 158 15.48 10.52 -11.65
CA SER A 158 15.21 11.68 -12.48
C SER A 158 13.73 12.07 -12.48
N LYS A 159 12.85 11.09 -12.66
CA LYS A 159 11.40 11.31 -12.68
C LYS A 159 10.88 11.68 -11.29
N ALA A 160 11.38 11.04 -10.25
CA ALA A 160 11.04 11.37 -8.88
C ALA A 160 11.42 12.82 -8.53
N ARG A 161 12.64 13.27 -8.88
CA ARG A 161 13.06 14.66 -8.66
C ARG A 161 12.17 15.67 -9.36
N GLU A 162 11.70 15.36 -10.55
CA GLU A 162 10.76 16.22 -11.28
C GLU A 162 9.50 16.47 -10.46
N TYR A 163 8.85 15.43 -9.94
CA TYR A 163 7.62 15.56 -9.13
C TYR A 163 7.89 16.14 -7.75
N LEU A 164 8.91 15.66 -7.04
CA LEU A 164 9.24 16.09 -5.68
C LEU A 164 9.65 17.58 -5.62
N LEU A 165 10.39 18.07 -6.61
CA LEU A 165 10.89 19.46 -6.60
C LEU A 165 9.86 20.47 -7.13
N THR A 166 8.92 20.02 -7.95
CA THR A 166 7.88 20.89 -8.51
C THR A 166 6.55 20.81 -7.75
N GLY A 167 6.32 19.72 -7.01
CA GLY A 167 5.05 19.46 -6.33
C GLY A 167 3.86 19.41 -7.29
N ARG A 168 4.08 19.08 -8.58
CA ARG A 168 3.02 18.96 -9.56
C ARG A 168 2.32 17.61 -9.49
N ASP A 169 1.15 17.53 -10.11
CA ASP A 169 0.36 16.32 -10.18
C ASP A 169 1.05 15.22 -11.00
N ILE A 170 0.89 14.00 -10.58
CA ILE A 170 1.05 12.78 -11.34
C ILE A 170 -0.36 12.39 -11.77
N GLU A 171 -0.69 12.69 -13.01
CA GLU A 171 -2.00 12.34 -13.57
C GLU A 171 -2.15 10.82 -13.72
N PRO A 172 -3.38 10.26 -13.70
CA PRO A 172 -3.60 8.82 -13.79
C PRO A 172 -2.91 8.15 -14.99
N ALA A 173 -2.92 8.79 -16.15
CA ALA A 173 -2.25 8.28 -17.34
C ALA A 173 -0.72 8.27 -17.16
N ASP A 174 -0.15 9.38 -16.63
CA ASP A 174 1.28 9.46 -16.36
C ASP A 174 1.71 8.40 -15.33
N ALA A 175 0.88 8.12 -14.30
CA ALA A 175 1.18 7.10 -13.30
C ALA A 175 1.37 5.71 -13.92
N VAL A 176 0.56 5.36 -14.91
CA VAL A 176 0.72 4.10 -15.67
C VAL A 176 1.94 4.17 -16.58
N ASP A 177 2.12 5.25 -17.33
CA ASP A 177 3.20 5.40 -18.31
C ASP A 177 4.60 5.32 -17.67
N ILE A 178 4.75 5.83 -16.43
CA ILE A 178 6.02 5.77 -15.68
C ILE A 178 6.16 4.50 -14.82
N GLY A 179 5.20 3.57 -14.87
CA GLY A 179 5.20 2.33 -14.11
C GLY A 179 4.91 2.51 -12.61
N LEU A 180 4.35 3.65 -12.20
CA LEU A 180 3.95 3.91 -10.82
C LEU A 180 2.66 3.17 -10.46
N ALA A 181 1.72 3.04 -11.38
CA ALA A 181 0.49 2.27 -11.26
C ALA A 181 0.47 1.11 -12.25
N VAL A 182 -0.17 0.00 -11.85
CA VAL A 182 -0.36 -1.18 -12.70
C VAL A 182 -1.32 -0.84 -13.86
N GLU A 183 -2.41 -0.16 -13.52
CA GLU A 183 -3.43 0.21 -14.48
C GLU A 183 -4.24 1.44 -14.02
N ARG A 184 -5.00 2.00 -14.98
CA ARG A 184 -6.03 2.99 -14.76
C ARG A 184 -7.40 2.33 -15.05
N ALA A 185 -8.35 2.49 -14.11
CA ALA A 185 -9.67 1.90 -14.19
C ALA A 185 -10.79 2.90 -13.85
N ASP A 186 -11.98 2.71 -14.43
CA ASP A 186 -13.18 3.51 -14.08
C ASP A 186 -13.58 3.27 -12.61
N ASP A 187 -13.47 2.02 -12.15
CA ASP A 187 -13.65 1.61 -10.76
C ASP A 187 -12.35 1.00 -10.22
N PRO A 188 -11.48 1.81 -9.61
CA PRO A 188 -10.19 1.33 -9.11
C PRO A 188 -10.32 0.36 -7.94
N LEU A 189 -11.42 0.40 -7.18
CA LEU A 189 -11.64 -0.56 -6.09
C LEU A 189 -12.00 -1.94 -6.64
N ALA A 190 -12.86 -2.00 -7.66
CA ALA A 190 -13.18 -3.26 -8.33
C ALA A 190 -11.94 -3.87 -9.01
N ALA A 191 -11.17 -3.07 -9.77
CA ALA A 191 -9.95 -3.54 -10.42
C ALA A 191 -8.87 -3.99 -9.41
N ALA A 192 -8.72 -3.28 -8.29
CA ALA A 192 -7.86 -3.74 -7.18
C ALA A 192 -8.37 -5.04 -6.56
N GLY A 193 -9.69 -5.23 -6.50
CA GLY A 193 -10.33 -6.48 -6.07
C GLY A 193 -10.00 -7.65 -7.00
N ASP A 194 -10.08 -7.45 -8.31
CA ASP A 194 -9.71 -8.45 -9.31
C ASP A 194 -8.23 -8.84 -9.19
N LEU A 195 -7.33 -7.85 -9.06
CA LEU A 195 -5.91 -8.10 -8.85
C LEU A 195 -5.62 -8.82 -7.53
N ALA A 196 -6.33 -8.45 -6.46
CA ALA A 196 -6.22 -9.14 -5.16
C ALA A 196 -6.72 -10.60 -5.24
N ALA A 197 -7.76 -10.86 -6.03
CA ALA A 197 -8.26 -12.22 -6.27
C ALA A 197 -7.22 -13.07 -7.05
N GLU A 198 -6.57 -12.51 -8.06
CA GLU A 198 -5.46 -13.19 -8.75
C GLU A 198 -4.33 -13.57 -7.78
N ILE A 199 -3.96 -12.66 -6.87
CA ILE A 199 -2.94 -12.90 -5.83
C ILE A 199 -3.40 -14.00 -4.87
N ARG A 200 -4.63 -13.93 -4.37
CA ARG A 200 -5.24 -14.93 -3.46
C ARG A 200 -5.25 -16.33 -4.07
N ASP A 201 -5.53 -16.43 -5.36
CA ASP A 201 -5.64 -17.71 -6.08
C ASP A 201 -4.25 -18.29 -6.48
N THR A 202 -3.17 -17.67 -6.00
CA THR A 202 -1.78 -18.15 -6.12
C THR A 202 -1.33 -18.75 -4.77
N PRO A 203 -0.36 -19.70 -4.73
CA PRO A 203 0.15 -20.25 -3.48
C PRO A 203 0.59 -19.17 -2.47
N ALA A 204 -0.09 -19.12 -1.33
CA ALA A 204 0.03 -18.01 -0.37
C ALA A 204 1.45 -17.85 0.18
N THR A 205 2.08 -18.94 0.62
CA THR A 205 3.47 -18.93 1.11
C THR A 205 4.43 -18.39 0.05
N ALA A 206 4.28 -18.82 -1.21
CA ALA A 206 5.15 -18.36 -2.30
C ALA A 206 4.96 -16.86 -2.60
N VAL A 207 3.72 -16.36 -2.58
CA VAL A 207 3.41 -14.94 -2.76
C VAL A 207 4.04 -14.09 -1.65
N GLN A 208 3.79 -14.42 -0.40
CA GLN A 208 4.28 -13.68 0.76
C GLN A 208 5.83 -13.66 0.81
N LEU A 209 6.47 -14.79 0.57
CA LEU A 209 7.93 -14.87 0.56
C LEU A 209 8.54 -14.16 -0.66
N THR A 210 7.85 -14.18 -1.82
CA THR A 210 8.27 -13.39 -2.99
C THR A 210 8.19 -11.91 -2.69
N ASN A 211 7.09 -11.43 -2.06
CA ASN A 211 6.95 -10.02 -1.67
C ASN A 211 8.12 -9.58 -0.77
N ARG A 212 8.48 -10.39 0.20
CA ARG A 212 9.63 -10.13 1.09
C ARG A 212 10.99 -10.18 0.37
N LEU A 213 11.13 -10.94 -0.73
CA LEU A 213 12.37 -10.98 -1.51
C LEU A 213 12.58 -9.75 -2.39
N VAL A 214 11.53 -9.02 -2.74
CA VAL A 214 11.61 -7.79 -3.55
C VAL A 214 12.11 -6.64 -2.68
N ASP A 215 13.43 -6.57 -2.52
CA ASP A 215 14.11 -5.51 -1.78
C ASP A 215 15.29 -4.98 -2.61
N PRO A 216 15.17 -3.76 -3.18
CA PRO A 216 16.19 -3.20 -4.06
C PRO A 216 17.50 -2.82 -3.34
N GLU A 217 17.53 -2.81 -2.01
CA GLU A 217 18.73 -2.49 -1.22
C GLU A 217 19.53 -3.75 -0.83
N ARG A 218 18.93 -4.93 -1.01
CA ARG A 218 19.56 -6.20 -0.68
C ARG A 218 20.70 -6.53 -1.64
N SER A 219 21.85 -6.92 -1.11
CA SER A 219 22.94 -7.46 -1.92
C SER A 219 22.57 -8.81 -2.52
N PHE A 220 23.18 -9.17 -3.67
CA PHE A 220 22.91 -10.48 -4.30
C PHE A 220 23.26 -11.68 -3.41
N ASP A 221 24.29 -11.56 -2.57
CA ASP A 221 24.67 -12.61 -1.62
C ASP A 221 23.63 -12.79 -0.50
N GLU A 222 23.03 -11.72 -0.01
CA GLU A 222 21.91 -11.77 0.94
C GLU A 222 20.68 -12.35 0.29
N TYR A 223 20.33 -11.89 -0.92
CA TYR A 223 19.26 -12.46 -1.73
C TYR A 223 19.40 -13.98 -1.90
N CYS A 224 20.59 -14.48 -2.31
CA CYS A 224 20.80 -15.91 -2.51
C CYS A 224 20.59 -16.74 -1.22
N ARG A 225 21.01 -16.20 -0.07
CA ARG A 225 20.84 -16.89 1.22
C ARG A 225 19.39 -16.96 1.64
N GLU A 226 18.66 -15.87 1.53
CA GLU A 226 17.24 -15.83 1.87
C GLU A 226 16.39 -16.60 0.87
N ALA A 227 16.64 -16.44 -0.43
CA ALA A 227 15.93 -17.14 -1.47
C ALA A 227 16.03 -18.67 -1.30
N ALA A 228 17.19 -19.20 -0.89
CA ALA A 228 17.36 -20.62 -0.63
C ALA A 228 16.50 -21.10 0.54
N ALA A 229 16.40 -20.31 1.62
CA ALA A 229 15.55 -20.62 2.76
C ALA A 229 14.06 -20.54 2.39
N PHE A 230 13.64 -19.47 1.73
CA PHE A 230 12.26 -19.26 1.31
C PHE A 230 11.78 -20.29 0.29
N GLN A 231 12.63 -20.66 -0.70
CA GLN A 231 12.27 -21.74 -1.61
C GLN A 231 12.08 -23.08 -0.88
N TRP A 232 12.88 -23.34 0.15
CA TRP A 232 12.68 -24.55 0.94
C TRP A 232 11.35 -24.52 1.71
N GLU A 233 10.95 -23.38 2.27
CA GLU A 233 9.64 -23.22 2.90
C GLU A 233 8.51 -23.51 1.89
N CYS A 234 8.62 -22.98 0.67
CA CYS A 234 7.65 -23.29 -0.38
C CYS A 234 7.63 -24.77 -0.77
N VAL A 235 8.80 -25.42 -0.89
CA VAL A 235 8.91 -26.84 -1.32
C VAL A 235 8.20 -27.80 -0.36
N ILE A 236 8.19 -27.49 0.93
CA ILE A 236 7.52 -28.32 1.95
C ILE A 236 6.08 -27.93 2.21
N ASP A 237 5.55 -26.92 1.52
CA ASP A 237 4.18 -26.46 1.63
C ASP A 237 3.21 -27.33 0.82
N ASP A 238 2.03 -27.62 1.36
CA ASP A 238 1.01 -28.43 0.69
C ASP A 238 0.51 -27.77 -0.62
N GLU A 239 0.46 -26.42 -0.67
CA GLU A 239 0.07 -25.70 -1.87
C GLU A 239 1.07 -25.85 -3.02
N HIS A 240 2.37 -26.02 -2.72
CA HIS A 240 3.37 -26.37 -3.73
C HIS A 240 3.09 -27.77 -4.32
N ALA A 241 2.77 -28.74 -3.47
CA ALA A 241 2.46 -30.09 -3.94
C ALA A 241 1.21 -30.11 -4.85
N GLU A 242 0.17 -29.36 -4.50
CA GLU A 242 -1.03 -29.18 -5.32
C GLU A 242 -0.72 -28.48 -6.64
N ALA A 243 0.04 -27.37 -6.61
CA ALA A 243 0.42 -26.64 -7.81
C ALA A 243 1.18 -27.53 -8.80
N VAL A 244 2.13 -28.35 -8.33
CA VAL A 244 2.90 -29.29 -9.15
C VAL A 244 2.02 -30.41 -9.70
N ALA A 245 1.10 -30.94 -8.89
CA ALA A 245 0.16 -31.97 -9.34
C ALA A 245 -0.75 -31.43 -10.43
N ALA A 246 -1.37 -30.26 -10.22
CA ALA A 246 -2.22 -29.59 -11.17
C ALA A 246 -1.52 -29.32 -12.51
N PHE A 247 -0.29 -28.81 -12.45
CA PHE A 247 0.54 -28.58 -13.64
C PHE A 247 0.79 -29.85 -14.45
N ASN A 248 1.15 -30.96 -13.78
CA ASN A 248 1.41 -32.24 -14.44
C ASN A 248 0.15 -32.88 -15.04
N GLU A 249 -0.99 -32.61 -14.42
CA GLU A 249 -2.30 -33.14 -14.86
C GLU A 249 -2.98 -32.23 -15.89
N GLY A 250 -2.48 -31.00 -16.12
CA GLY A 250 -3.06 -30.02 -17.05
C GLY A 250 -4.40 -29.48 -16.57
N ARG A 251 -4.57 -29.31 -15.27
CA ARG A 251 -5.76 -28.72 -14.64
C ARG A 251 -5.41 -27.47 -13.86
N GLU A 252 -6.41 -26.67 -13.51
CA GLU A 252 -6.25 -25.58 -12.54
C GLU A 252 -5.97 -26.14 -11.15
N PRO A 253 -5.09 -25.49 -10.35
CA PRO A 253 -4.88 -25.84 -8.97
C PRO A 253 -6.08 -25.47 -8.10
N SER A 254 -6.23 -26.13 -6.96
CA SER A 254 -7.31 -25.85 -6.00
C SER A 254 -6.72 -25.67 -4.61
N TYR A 255 -6.75 -24.45 -4.10
CA TYR A 255 -6.29 -24.10 -2.77
C TYR A 255 -7.47 -23.92 -1.82
N ASP A 256 -7.28 -24.21 -0.53
CA ASP A 256 -8.28 -23.92 0.48
C ASP A 256 -8.31 -22.40 0.75
N ARG A 257 -9.38 -21.76 0.35
CA ARG A 257 -9.59 -20.31 0.49
C ARG A 257 -10.93 -20.04 1.17
N PRO A 258 -11.04 -18.99 2.01
CA PRO A 258 -12.32 -18.56 2.56
C PRO A 258 -13.34 -18.32 1.44
N SER A 259 -14.57 -18.78 1.64
CA SER A 259 -15.67 -18.50 0.72
C SER A 259 -16.07 -17.02 0.75
N GLU A 260 -16.57 -16.51 -0.37
CA GLU A 260 -17.12 -15.15 -0.47
C GLU A 260 -18.28 -14.90 0.50
#